data_0d459a4fcf16b341487e476d3ebf363c
#
_entry.id   0d459a4fcf16b341487e476d3ebf363c
#
_cell.length_a   1.000
_cell.length_b   1.000
_cell.length_c   1.000
_cell.angle_alpha   90.00
_cell.angle_beta   90.00
_cell.angle_gamma   90.00
#
_symmetry.space_group_name_H-M   'P 1'
#
loop_
_entity.id
_entity.type
_entity.pdbx_description
1 polymer ?
#
loop_
_entity_poly.entity_id
_entity_poly.type
_entity_poly.pdbx_seq_one_letter_code
_entity_poly.pdbx_strand_id
1 'polypeptide(L)'
;MIAAAHRIVAIAATAAWLCTAAIAAERVAPESTIPWQVDKHPFAAKKANEAFSGFACATTGICVLAVDEGRQGAFMRIKGERLVYVGKPFEFDEAKKELDAEAAAVDDSYFYVIGSHAAKRETCCDNPDSRRIFRLTVDGNGDLGTIAHSERLWDAMRNLPELASYVVPGDCRCDAAPGRNRIDIEGMAAANGRLFFALRAPNVEGNAYIVGVEAKALFEGGDLRPSLTKIHLGADRGFRDLAIADGDALALVGPSDSGSAGEFSIVELPGLTKGASVQVKELAKLDLSAVRLKNGKRLKPEAVTPLDIKPGRYRLLVLSDGGENGAPLIFNIPRAP
;
A
#
# COMPACT_ATOMS: atom_id res chain seq x y z
N MET A 1 49.27 -48.13 -48.75
CA MET A 1 48.70 -46.82 -48.42
C MET A 1 47.21 -46.97 -48.18
N ILE A 2 46.79 -46.97 -46.91
CA ILE A 2 45.40 -47.16 -46.50
C ILE A 2 44.95 -45.83 -46.00
N ALA A 3 43.92 -45.21 -46.64
CA ALA A 3 43.31 -43.94 -46.25
C ALA A 3 42.19 -44.21 -45.22
N ALA A 4 42.36 -43.65 -44.04
CA ALA A 4 41.32 -43.70 -43.00
C ALA A 4 40.34 -42.51 -43.18
N ALA A 5 39.08 -42.82 -43.44
CA ALA A 5 37.99 -41.86 -43.50
C ALA A 5 37.43 -41.58 -42.09
N HIS A 6 37.56 -40.36 -41.60
CA HIS A 6 36.92 -39.89 -40.35
C HIS A 6 35.51 -39.47 -40.66
N ARG A 7 34.52 -40.12 -40.05
CA ARG A 7 33.13 -39.68 -40.05
C ARG A 7 32.93 -38.72 -38.87
N ILE A 8 32.60 -37.47 -39.16
CA ILE A 8 32.14 -36.48 -38.17
C ILE A 8 30.65 -36.70 -37.97
N VAL A 9 30.25 -37.11 -36.76
CA VAL A 9 28.87 -37.16 -36.35
C VAL A 9 28.53 -35.80 -35.75
N ALA A 10 27.71 -35.01 -36.43
CA ALA A 10 27.14 -33.77 -35.89
C ALA A 10 25.94 -34.10 -35.03
N ILE A 11 26.07 -33.87 -33.72
CA ILE A 11 24.93 -33.96 -32.78
C ILE A 11 24.23 -32.60 -32.79
N ALA A 12 23.07 -32.53 -33.41
CA ALA A 12 22.18 -31.35 -33.32
C ALA A 12 21.46 -31.36 -31.96
N ALA A 13 21.87 -30.50 -31.05
CA ALA A 13 21.14 -30.26 -29.81
C ALA A 13 19.96 -29.34 -30.09
N THR A 14 18.76 -29.89 -30.13
CA THR A 14 17.50 -29.11 -30.16
C THR A 14 17.24 -28.57 -28.79
N ALA A 15 17.48 -27.27 -28.55
CA ALA A 15 17.04 -26.56 -27.35
C ALA A 15 15.54 -26.36 -27.45
N ALA A 16 14.78 -27.15 -26.70
CA ALA A 16 13.37 -26.92 -26.51
C ALA A 16 13.18 -25.69 -25.60
N TRP A 17 12.79 -24.59 -26.17
CA TRP A 17 12.32 -23.42 -25.42
C TRP A 17 10.96 -23.76 -24.82
N LEU A 18 10.95 -24.08 -23.53
CA LEU A 18 9.71 -24.14 -22.75
C LEU A 18 9.20 -22.70 -22.60
N CYS A 19 8.32 -22.28 -23.50
CA CYS A 19 7.50 -21.10 -23.31
C CYS A 19 6.55 -21.39 -22.13
N THR A 20 6.92 -21.02 -20.91
CA THR A 20 5.98 -20.94 -19.81
C THR A 20 5.00 -19.83 -20.15
N ALA A 21 3.82 -20.21 -20.63
CA ALA A 21 2.71 -19.27 -20.77
C ALA A 21 2.46 -18.64 -19.38
N ALA A 22 2.63 -17.33 -19.27
CA ALA A 22 2.23 -16.60 -18.07
C ALA A 22 0.72 -16.83 -17.90
N ILE A 23 0.34 -17.61 -16.89
CA ILE A 23 -1.07 -17.78 -16.52
C ILE A 23 -1.54 -16.42 -16.05
N ALA A 24 -2.49 -15.82 -16.77
CA ALA A 24 -3.09 -14.56 -16.35
C ALA A 24 -3.71 -14.73 -14.97
N ALA A 25 -3.46 -13.77 -14.08
CA ALA A 25 -4.00 -13.82 -12.73
C ALA A 25 -5.54 -13.93 -12.76
N GLU A 26 -6.08 -14.82 -11.95
CA GLU A 26 -7.51 -15.07 -11.85
C GLU A 26 -8.25 -13.85 -11.31
N ARG A 27 -9.50 -13.64 -11.77
CA ARG A 27 -10.41 -12.66 -11.18
C ARG A 27 -11.09 -13.29 -9.97
N VAL A 28 -10.93 -12.64 -8.81
CA VAL A 28 -11.47 -13.11 -7.53
C VAL A 28 -12.53 -12.12 -7.05
N ALA A 29 -13.75 -12.61 -6.87
CA ALA A 29 -14.84 -11.88 -6.26
C ALA A 29 -14.72 -11.89 -4.72
N PRO A 30 -15.28 -10.92 -4.01
CA PRO A 30 -15.33 -10.96 -2.55
C PRO A 30 -16.19 -12.13 -2.03
N GLU A 31 -15.94 -12.59 -0.81
CA GLU A 31 -16.75 -13.64 -0.15
C GLU A 31 -18.25 -13.27 -0.11
N SER A 32 -18.54 -11.99 0.00
CA SER A 32 -19.88 -11.40 -0.02
C SER A 32 -19.84 -10.08 -0.77
N THR A 33 -20.88 -9.79 -1.53
CA THR A 33 -21.10 -8.47 -2.15
C THR A 33 -21.64 -7.42 -1.19
N ILE A 34 -22.00 -7.85 0.03
CA ILE A 34 -22.42 -6.98 1.12
C ILE A 34 -21.20 -6.73 2.01
N PRO A 35 -20.74 -5.47 2.15
CA PRO A 35 -19.63 -5.14 3.04
C PRO A 35 -19.91 -5.51 4.49
N TRP A 36 -18.85 -5.83 5.24
CA TRP A 36 -18.96 -6.02 6.69
C TRP A 36 -19.49 -4.77 7.36
N GLN A 37 -20.15 -4.95 8.48
CA GLN A 37 -20.65 -3.84 9.27
C GLN A 37 -19.52 -3.12 10.00
N VAL A 38 -19.64 -1.79 10.08
CA VAL A 38 -18.77 -0.96 10.92
C VAL A 38 -19.64 -0.33 12.00
N ASP A 39 -19.29 -0.57 13.26
CA ASP A 39 -20.06 -0.06 14.39
C ASP A 39 -19.85 1.44 14.57
N LYS A 40 -20.92 2.21 14.40
CA LYS A 40 -20.96 3.67 14.58
C LYS A 40 -20.06 4.43 13.56
N HIS A 41 -20.33 5.69 13.44
CA HIS A 41 -19.47 6.62 12.71
C HIS A 41 -18.58 7.34 13.74
N PRO A 42 -17.27 7.07 13.80
CA PRO A 42 -16.41 7.68 14.83
C PRO A 42 -16.18 9.15 14.55
N PHE A 43 -16.20 9.53 13.27
CA PHE A 43 -15.89 10.89 12.84
C PHE A 43 -17.19 11.68 12.65
N ALA A 44 -17.20 12.92 13.16
CA ALA A 44 -18.34 13.81 12.99
C ALA A 44 -18.54 14.22 11.53
N ALA A 45 -17.45 14.34 10.77
CA ALA A 45 -17.50 14.65 9.35
C ALA A 45 -17.88 13.41 8.52
N LYS A 46 -18.96 13.51 7.73
CA LYS A 46 -19.39 12.42 6.85
C LYS A 46 -18.29 11.99 5.87
N LYS A 47 -17.55 12.94 5.31
CA LYS A 47 -16.46 12.67 4.38
C LYS A 47 -15.40 11.76 4.99
N ALA A 48 -14.97 12.01 6.23
CA ALA A 48 -13.99 11.17 6.91
C ALA A 48 -14.47 9.71 7.06
N ASN A 49 -15.78 9.47 7.22
CA ASN A 49 -16.34 8.12 7.25
C ASN A 49 -16.45 7.44 5.86
N GLU A 50 -16.26 8.18 4.79
CA GLU A 50 -16.23 7.65 3.41
C GLU A 50 -14.80 7.57 2.83
N ALA A 51 -13.78 8.06 3.55
CA ALA A 51 -12.40 8.24 3.10
C ALA A 51 -11.40 7.37 3.90
N PHE A 52 -11.72 6.07 4.07
CA PHE A 52 -10.81 5.14 4.73
C PHE A 52 -9.68 4.76 3.76
N SER A 53 -8.44 5.11 4.10
CA SER A 53 -7.28 4.88 3.24
C SER A 53 -6.30 3.87 3.83
N GLY A 54 -5.82 4.02 5.06
CA GLY A 54 -4.87 3.11 5.69
C GLY A 54 -5.49 2.27 6.81
N PHE A 55 -5.19 0.96 6.84
CA PHE A 55 -5.66 0.07 7.91
C PHE A 55 -4.66 -1.03 8.21
N ALA A 56 -4.15 -1.10 9.44
CA ALA A 56 -3.19 -2.11 9.87
C ALA A 56 -3.51 -2.64 11.26
N CYS A 57 -3.41 -3.96 11.44
CA CYS A 57 -3.77 -4.65 12.69
C CYS A 57 -2.54 -5.28 13.35
N ALA A 58 -2.39 -5.03 14.66
CA ALA A 58 -1.42 -5.73 15.49
C ALA A 58 -1.90 -7.15 15.84
N THR A 59 -0.96 -8.00 16.25
CA THR A 59 -1.26 -9.37 16.73
C THR A 59 -2.18 -9.37 17.96
N THR A 60 -2.24 -8.26 18.72
CA THR A 60 -3.19 -8.05 19.82
C THR A 60 -4.64 -7.88 19.36
N GLY A 61 -4.87 -7.80 18.06
CA GLY A 61 -6.17 -7.59 17.46
C GLY A 61 -6.64 -6.13 17.49
N ILE A 62 -5.81 -5.17 17.93
CA ILE A 62 -6.06 -3.75 17.76
C ILE A 62 -5.55 -3.34 16.39
N CYS A 63 -6.34 -2.56 15.67
CA CYS A 63 -6.01 -2.02 14.36
C CYS A 63 -6.03 -0.50 14.42
N VAL A 64 -5.16 0.16 13.65
CA VAL A 64 -5.23 1.60 13.42
C VAL A 64 -5.92 1.86 12.08
N LEU A 65 -6.78 2.87 12.06
CA LEU A 65 -7.43 3.39 10.87
C LEU A 65 -6.90 4.80 10.57
N ALA A 66 -6.42 5.01 9.37
CA ALA A 66 -6.12 6.32 8.80
C ALA A 66 -7.22 6.74 7.82
N VAL A 67 -7.50 8.04 7.76
CA VAL A 67 -8.48 8.62 6.83
C VAL A 67 -7.85 9.74 6.02
N ASP A 68 -8.11 9.74 4.74
CA ASP A 68 -7.61 10.74 3.78
C ASP A 68 -8.13 12.15 4.14
N GLU A 69 -9.39 12.27 4.52
CA GLU A 69 -10.02 13.57 4.83
C GLU A 69 -9.78 14.03 6.27
N GLY A 70 -9.17 15.19 6.44
CA GLY A 70 -8.96 15.83 7.74
C GLY A 70 -7.64 15.42 8.42
N ARG A 71 -7.68 15.29 9.74
CA ARG A 71 -6.50 15.02 10.58
C ARG A 71 -6.80 13.96 11.65
N GLN A 72 -7.67 13.04 11.33
CA GLN A 72 -8.20 12.11 12.33
C GLN A 72 -7.76 10.69 12.07
N GLY A 73 -7.67 9.92 13.16
CA GLY A 73 -7.48 8.49 13.13
C GLY A 73 -8.30 7.83 14.24
N ALA A 74 -8.44 6.53 14.18
CA ALA A 74 -9.12 5.76 15.21
C ALA A 74 -8.49 4.39 15.39
N PHE A 75 -8.64 3.81 16.58
CA PHE A 75 -8.34 2.40 16.77
C PHE A 75 -9.60 1.56 16.64
N MET A 76 -9.43 0.36 16.12
CA MET A 76 -10.51 -0.58 15.85
C MET A 76 -10.14 -1.99 16.27
N ARG A 77 -11.16 -2.86 16.36
CA ARG A 77 -11.00 -4.33 16.47
C ARG A 77 -11.88 -5.02 15.45
N ILE A 78 -11.43 -6.15 14.99
CA ILE A 78 -12.23 -7.07 14.19
C ILE A 78 -12.97 -8.02 15.16
N LYS A 79 -14.30 -8.05 15.10
CA LYS A 79 -15.17 -8.94 15.89
C LYS A 79 -16.13 -9.69 14.96
N GLY A 80 -15.80 -10.94 14.63
CA GLY A 80 -16.52 -11.68 13.59
C GLY A 80 -16.44 -10.95 12.25
N GLU A 81 -17.59 -10.67 11.66
CA GLU A 81 -17.70 -9.92 10.40
C GLU A 81 -18.01 -8.42 10.60
N ARG A 82 -17.38 -7.83 11.62
CA ARG A 82 -17.62 -6.42 11.99
C ARG A 82 -16.32 -5.74 12.35
N LEU A 83 -16.20 -4.45 11.99
CA LEU A 83 -15.19 -3.54 12.50
C LEU A 83 -15.82 -2.71 13.65
N VAL A 84 -15.18 -2.74 14.81
CA VAL A 84 -15.69 -2.10 16.03
C VAL A 84 -14.66 -1.09 16.50
N TYR A 85 -15.09 0.15 16.74
CA TYR A 85 -14.21 1.17 17.31
C TYR A 85 -13.82 0.83 18.75
N VAL A 86 -12.57 1.19 19.10
CA VAL A 86 -12.01 1.02 20.45
C VAL A 86 -11.46 2.37 20.89
N GLY A 87 -11.72 2.75 22.13
CA GLY A 87 -11.33 4.06 22.64
C GLY A 87 -12.06 5.21 21.93
N LYS A 88 -11.39 6.34 21.83
CA LYS A 88 -11.88 7.55 21.16
C LYS A 88 -11.09 7.81 19.88
N PRO A 89 -11.72 8.42 18.85
CA PRO A 89 -10.97 8.98 17.74
C PRO A 89 -9.96 9.99 18.26
N PHE A 90 -8.83 10.09 17.59
CA PHE A 90 -7.74 11.01 17.93
C PHE A 90 -7.42 11.91 16.75
N GLU A 91 -6.74 13.03 17.01
CA GLU A 91 -6.28 13.96 16.00
C GLU A 91 -4.76 13.95 15.90
N PHE A 92 -4.26 14.20 14.72
CA PHE A 92 -2.84 14.45 14.43
C PHE A 92 -2.60 15.96 14.56
N ASP A 93 -2.47 16.46 15.81
CA ASP A 93 -2.45 17.89 16.14
C ASP A 93 -1.31 18.67 15.50
N GLU A 94 -0.19 18.03 15.20
CA GLU A 94 0.93 18.65 14.49
C GLU A 94 0.61 19.00 13.04
N ALA A 95 -0.35 18.35 12.42
CA ALA A 95 -0.86 18.75 11.12
C ALA A 95 -1.79 19.98 11.30
N LYS A 96 -1.43 21.11 10.72
CA LYS A 96 -2.22 22.34 10.82
C LYS A 96 -3.43 22.36 9.89
N LYS A 97 -3.34 21.58 8.83
CA LYS A 97 -4.37 21.40 7.79
C LYS A 97 -4.65 19.90 7.63
N GLU A 98 -5.21 19.54 6.52
CA GLU A 98 -5.42 18.16 6.13
C GLU A 98 -4.09 17.40 6.04
N LEU A 99 -4.04 16.24 6.70
CA LEU A 99 -2.86 15.37 6.68
C LEU A 99 -2.77 14.61 5.35
N ASP A 100 -3.92 14.37 4.69
CA ASP A 100 -3.96 13.52 3.50
C ASP A 100 -3.38 12.13 3.83
N ALA A 101 -3.93 11.50 4.89
CA ALA A 101 -3.38 10.27 5.44
C ALA A 101 -3.78 9.06 4.59
N GLU A 102 -2.80 8.38 4.00
CA GLU A 102 -3.05 7.37 2.98
C GLU A 102 -2.70 5.95 3.42
N ALA A 103 -1.77 5.76 4.35
CA ALA A 103 -1.37 4.42 4.72
C ALA A 103 -1.16 4.24 6.21
N ALA A 104 -1.28 2.98 6.65
CA ALA A 104 -1.00 2.57 8.01
C ALA A 104 -0.15 1.31 8.05
N ALA A 105 0.70 1.18 9.06
CA ALA A 105 1.47 -0.02 9.34
C ALA A 105 1.53 -0.29 10.84
N VAL A 106 1.95 -1.49 11.20
CA VAL A 106 2.17 -1.87 12.59
C VAL A 106 3.38 -2.80 12.70
N ASP A 107 4.17 -2.60 13.73
CA ASP A 107 5.15 -3.58 14.22
C ASP A 107 4.76 -4.07 15.62
N ASP A 108 5.67 -4.79 16.29
CA ASP A 108 5.39 -5.34 17.62
C ASP A 108 5.15 -4.26 18.69
N SER A 109 5.59 -3.02 18.48
CA SER A 109 5.61 -1.96 19.47
C SER A 109 4.77 -0.74 19.14
N TYR A 110 4.59 -0.45 17.84
CA TYR A 110 4.04 0.81 17.39
C TYR A 110 3.09 0.65 16.23
N PHE A 111 2.13 1.55 16.18
CA PHE A 111 1.33 1.83 15.00
C PHE A 111 1.93 3.04 14.27
N TYR A 112 1.84 3.01 12.95
CA TYR A 112 2.34 4.07 12.09
C TYR A 112 1.22 4.53 11.16
N VAL A 113 1.18 5.85 10.89
CA VAL A 113 0.31 6.48 9.90
C VAL A 113 1.12 7.49 9.12
N ILE A 114 0.93 7.56 7.82
CA ILE A 114 1.66 8.46 6.93
C ILE A 114 0.69 9.25 6.05
N GLY A 115 1.01 10.52 5.82
CA GLY A 115 0.39 11.31 4.77
C GLY A 115 0.96 11.00 3.38
N SER A 116 0.25 11.39 2.34
CA SER A 116 0.57 11.06 0.94
C SER A 116 1.94 11.57 0.45
N HIS A 117 2.51 12.58 1.08
CA HIS A 117 3.64 13.37 0.57
C HIS A 117 3.35 14.05 -0.77
N ALA A 118 2.11 14.03 -1.22
CA ALA A 118 1.69 14.60 -2.48
C ALA A 118 1.43 16.12 -2.40
N ALA A 119 1.44 16.78 -3.54
CA ALA A 119 0.87 18.11 -3.68
C ALA A 119 -0.66 18.01 -3.69
N LYS A 120 -1.33 19.10 -3.33
CA LYS A 120 -2.80 19.17 -3.34
C LYS A 120 -3.37 18.84 -4.72
N ARG A 121 -4.30 17.91 -4.77
CA ARG A 121 -4.85 17.37 -6.03
C ARG A 121 -5.48 18.43 -6.91
N GLU A 122 -6.30 19.32 -6.36
CA GLU A 122 -7.05 20.31 -7.15
C GLU A 122 -6.22 21.51 -7.59
N THR A 123 -5.29 21.93 -6.76
CA THR A 123 -4.53 23.18 -6.97
C THR A 123 -3.08 22.94 -7.34
N CYS A 124 -2.59 21.70 -7.21
CA CYS A 124 -1.17 21.34 -7.37
C CYS A 124 -0.20 22.16 -6.50
N CYS A 125 -0.75 22.87 -5.52
CA CYS A 125 0.05 23.62 -4.56
C CYS A 125 0.70 22.67 -3.55
N ASP A 126 1.77 23.15 -2.95
CA ASP A 126 2.48 22.40 -1.91
C ASP A 126 1.60 22.05 -0.72
N ASN A 127 1.79 20.83 -0.20
CA ASN A 127 1.10 20.31 0.98
C ASN A 127 2.12 19.77 2.00
N PRO A 128 2.82 20.66 2.73
CA PRO A 128 3.84 20.21 3.67
C PRO A 128 3.26 19.39 4.82
N ASP A 129 1.97 19.54 5.18
CA ASP A 129 1.34 18.77 6.23
C ASP A 129 1.23 17.29 5.87
N SER A 130 1.08 16.92 4.57
CA SER A 130 1.06 15.53 4.12
C SER A 130 2.41 14.80 4.22
N ARG A 131 3.51 15.52 4.53
CA ARG A 131 4.87 14.92 4.62
C ARG A 131 5.17 14.29 5.98
N ARG A 132 4.18 14.20 6.85
CA ARG A 132 4.37 13.66 8.19
C ARG A 132 4.11 12.17 8.25
N ILE A 133 4.96 11.52 9.05
CA ILE A 133 4.77 10.15 9.49
C ILE A 133 4.56 10.20 11.00
N PHE A 134 3.53 9.54 11.48
CA PHE A 134 3.23 9.43 12.89
C PHE A 134 3.55 8.04 13.41
N ARG A 135 4.09 7.97 14.62
CA ARG A 135 4.30 6.75 15.41
C ARG A 135 3.46 6.83 16.67
N LEU A 136 2.61 5.85 16.88
CA LEU A 136 1.60 5.84 17.91
C LEU A 136 1.77 4.64 18.83
N THR A 137 1.46 4.80 20.11
CA THR A 137 1.18 3.69 21.03
C THR A 137 -0.28 3.69 21.40
N VAL A 138 -0.77 2.52 21.79
CA VAL A 138 -2.16 2.33 22.26
C VAL A 138 -2.10 1.59 23.58
N ASP A 139 -2.96 1.95 24.52
CA ASP A 139 -3.11 1.23 25.77
C ASP A 139 -4.01 -0.01 25.62
N GLY A 140 -4.13 -0.80 26.70
CA GLY A 140 -4.95 -2.01 26.70
C GLY A 140 -6.44 -1.77 26.48
N ASN A 141 -6.92 -0.54 26.69
CA ASN A 141 -8.32 -0.14 26.47
C ASN A 141 -8.56 0.30 25.02
N GLY A 142 -7.51 0.58 24.26
CA GLY A 142 -7.58 1.10 22.90
C GLY A 142 -7.57 2.62 22.82
N ASP A 143 -7.24 3.31 23.90
CA ASP A 143 -7.02 4.75 23.89
C ASP A 143 -5.60 5.07 23.42
N LEU A 144 -5.44 6.22 22.74
CA LEU A 144 -4.16 6.71 22.29
C LEU A 144 -3.24 6.95 23.49
N GLY A 145 -2.05 6.33 23.47
CA GLY A 145 -0.99 6.56 24.45
C GLY A 145 -0.12 7.75 24.06
N THR A 146 0.98 7.48 23.38
CA THR A 146 1.90 8.51 22.89
C THR A 146 1.79 8.69 21.39
N ILE A 147 2.08 9.89 20.93
CA ILE A 147 2.21 10.23 19.51
C ILE A 147 3.56 10.94 19.30
N ALA A 148 4.29 10.52 18.28
CA ALA A 148 5.48 11.18 17.78
C ALA A 148 5.38 11.32 16.27
N HIS A 149 6.02 12.34 15.69
CA HIS A 149 6.02 12.53 14.24
C HIS A 149 7.42 12.77 13.68
N SER A 150 7.55 12.60 12.37
CA SER A 150 8.78 12.85 11.61
C SER A 150 8.45 13.34 10.20
N GLU A 151 9.28 14.23 9.66
CA GLU A 151 9.24 14.71 8.28
C GLU A 151 10.49 14.27 7.49
N ARG A 152 11.37 13.48 8.10
CA ARG A 152 12.70 13.13 7.57
C ARG A 152 12.67 12.27 6.30
N LEU A 153 11.54 11.59 6.02
CA LEU A 153 11.41 10.78 4.82
C LEU A 153 11.49 11.60 3.54
N TRP A 154 10.96 12.83 3.54
CA TRP A 154 11.00 13.73 2.39
C TRP A 154 12.43 13.99 1.92
N ASP A 155 13.33 14.33 2.85
CA ASP A 155 14.74 14.58 2.51
C ASP A 155 15.47 13.29 2.13
N ALA A 156 15.13 12.15 2.76
CA ALA A 156 15.69 10.87 2.38
C ALA A 156 15.35 10.52 0.92
N MET A 157 14.11 10.72 0.49
CA MET A 157 13.68 10.49 -0.90
C MET A 157 14.34 11.46 -1.88
N ARG A 158 14.53 12.73 -1.51
CA ARG A 158 15.25 13.72 -2.34
C ARG A 158 16.69 13.33 -2.62
N ASN A 159 17.31 12.56 -1.73
CA ASN A 159 18.68 12.09 -1.88
C ASN A 159 18.78 10.76 -2.64
N LEU A 160 17.66 10.17 -3.10
CA LEU A 160 17.65 9.01 -3.98
C LEU A 160 17.63 9.48 -5.43
N PRO A 161 18.70 9.20 -6.23
CA PRO A 161 18.84 9.77 -7.58
C PRO A 161 17.63 9.55 -8.49
N GLU A 162 17.02 8.36 -8.43
CA GLU A 162 15.86 8.00 -9.25
C GLU A 162 14.59 8.72 -8.86
N LEU A 163 14.48 9.21 -7.63
CA LEU A 163 13.31 9.91 -7.12
C LEU A 163 13.50 11.42 -7.02
N ALA A 164 14.72 11.92 -6.99
CA ALA A 164 15.04 13.32 -6.69
C ALA A 164 14.26 14.33 -7.54
N SER A 165 14.05 14.04 -8.83
CA SER A 165 13.30 14.92 -9.74
C SER A 165 11.78 14.95 -9.50
N TYR A 166 11.25 13.98 -8.74
CA TYR A 166 9.83 13.85 -8.40
C TYR A 166 9.54 14.37 -6.98
N VAL A 167 10.56 14.45 -6.12
CA VAL A 167 10.45 14.95 -4.73
C VAL A 167 10.59 16.46 -4.74
N VAL A 168 9.60 17.14 -5.31
CA VAL A 168 9.59 18.59 -5.47
C VAL A 168 8.32 19.19 -4.85
N PRO A 169 8.42 20.37 -4.18
CA PRO A 169 7.24 21.05 -3.67
C PRO A 169 6.24 21.37 -4.79
N GLY A 170 4.96 21.44 -4.43
CA GLY A 170 3.91 21.90 -5.34
C GLY A 170 4.10 23.37 -5.71
N ASP A 171 3.95 23.71 -6.98
CA ASP A 171 4.13 25.06 -7.51
C ASP A 171 2.83 25.73 -7.93
N CYS A 172 1.69 25.15 -7.58
CA CYS A 172 0.34 25.56 -7.94
C CYS A 172 0.08 25.57 -9.47
N ARG A 173 0.83 24.78 -10.25
CA ARG A 173 0.64 24.60 -11.68
C ARG A 173 0.28 23.16 -12.00
N CYS A 174 -0.98 22.90 -12.31
CA CYS A 174 -1.49 21.55 -12.60
C CYS A 174 -1.25 21.09 -14.05
N ASP A 175 -0.94 22.02 -14.93
CA ASP A 175 -0.72 21.80 -16.37
C ASP A 175 0.72 21.39 -16.73
N ALA A 176 1.65 21.61 -15.80
CA ALA A 176 3.04 21.20 -16.02
C ALA A 176 3.17 19.68 -15.87
N ALA A 177 3.42 18.96 -16.97
CA ALA A 177 4.03 17.64 -16.87
C ALA A 177 5.44 17.88 -16.24
N PRO A 178 5.76 17.35 -15.15
CA PRO A 178 5.47 16.11 -14.44
C PRO A 178 4.55 16.26 -13.22
N GLY A 179 3.69 17.29 -13.18
CA GLY A 179 2.86 17.58 -12.01
C GLY A 179 1.95 16.40 -11.58
N ARG A 180 1.52 15.58 -12.50
CA ARG A 180 0.74 14.36 -12.22
C ARG A 180 1.59 13.17 -11.79
N ASN A 181 2.91 13.24 -11.91
CA ASN A 181 3.82 12.13 -11.61
C ASN A 181 4.80 12.50 -10.49
N ARG A 182 4.37 13.34 -9.54
CA ARG A 182 5.11 13.66 -8.32
C ARG A 182 4.99 12.52 -7.32
N ILE A 183 5.73 12.61 -6.22
CA ILE A 183 5.61 11.65 -5.12
C ILE A 183 4.18 11.59 -4.62
N ASP A 184 3.70 10.37 -4.46
CA ASP A 184 2.42 10.04 -3.87
C ASP A 184 2.54 8.67 -3.21
N ILE A 185 2.50 8.64 -1.88
CA ILE A 185 2.65 7.43 -1.07
C ILE A 185 1.25 6.98 -0.65
N GLU A 186 0.89 5.75 -1.01
CA GLU A 186 -0.39 5.16 -0.63
C GLU A 186 -0.28 3.80 0.08
N GLY A 187 0.95 3.29 0.25
CA GLY A 187 1.15 2.05 0.97
C GLY A 187 2.27 2.13 2.00
N MET A 188 2.10 1.44 3.13
CA MET A 188 3.13 1.35 4.15
C MET A 188 3.11 0.00 4.86
N ALA A 189 4.30 -0.58 5.06
CA ALA A 189 4.46 -1.78 5.87
C ALA A 189 5.65 -1.65 6.81
N ALA A 190 5.60 -2.39 7.92
CA ALA A 190 6.68 -2.46 8.89
C ALA A 190 7.19 -3.91 9.00
N ALA A 191 8.48 -4.10 8.86
CA ALA A 191 9.11 -5.40 9.03
C ALA A 191 10.59 -5.25 9.40
N ASN A 192 11.09 -6.10 10.29
CA ASN A 192 12.52 -6.20 10.63
C ASN A 192 13.14 -4.86 11.07
N GLY A 193 12.38 -4.02 11.81
CA GLY A 193 12.82 -2.69 12.25
C GLY A 193 12.86 -1.62 11.15
N ARG A 194 12.35 -1.91 9.97
CA ARG A 194 12.26 -0.99 8.84
C ARG A 194 10.80 -0.65 8.52
N LEU A 195 10.60 0.56 7.99
CA LEU A 195 9.36 0.94 7.30
C LEU A 195 9.59 0.95 5.80
N PHE A 196 8.62 0.44 5.07
CA PHE A 196 8.57 0.38 3.61
C PHE A 196 7.40 1.24 3.13
N PHE A 197 7.68 2.18 2.24
CA PHE A 197 6.71 3.12 1.68
C PHE A 197 6.51 2.82 0.21
N ALA A 198 5.32 2.42 -0.16
CA ALA A 198 4.97 2.05 -1.52
C ALA A 198 4.30 3.23 -2.23
N LEU A 199 4.83 3.62 -3.38
CA LEU A 199 4.43 4.81 -4.11
C LEU A 199 3.38 4.46 -5.16
N ARG A 200 2.25 5.19 -5.16
CA ARG A 200 1.32 5.21 -6.27
C ARG A 200 1.93 5.92 -7.47
N ALA A 201 2.61 7.02 -7.20
CA ALA A 201 3.35 7.79 -8.19
C ALA A 201 4.75 8.19 -7.65
N PRO A 202 5.73 8.34 -8.52
CA PRO A 202 5.70 8.26 -9.98
C PRO A 202 5.63 6.82 -10.51
N ASN A 203 4.98 6.64 -11.67
CA ASN A 203 5.19 5.47 -12.53
C ASN A 203 6.07 5.87 -13.70
N VAL A 204 7.26 5.29 -13.80
CA VAL A 204 8.25 5.61 -14.83
C VAL A 204 8.47 4.38 -15.70
N GLU A 205 8.05 4.44 -16.95
CA GLU A 205 8.17 3.32 -17.91
C GLU A 205 7.59 2.00 -17.37
N GLY A 206 6.44 2.08 -16.70
CA GLY A 206 5.79 0.92 -16.09
C GLY A 206 6.36 0.50 -14.73
N ASN A 207 7.27 1.27 -14.16
CA ASN A 207 7.86 0.96 -12.86
C ASN A 207 7.32 1.88 -11.78
N ALA A 208 6.90 1.28 -10.67
CA ALA A 208 6.61 1.93 -9.40
C ALA A 208 7.75 1.67 -8.41
N TYR A 209 7.74 2.35 -7.28
CA TYR A 209 8.85 2.36 -6.34
C TYR A 209 8.41 2.07 -4.92
N ILE A 210 9.28 1.41 -4.16
CA ILE A 210 9.15 1.24 -2.70
C ILE A 210 10.42 1.78 -2.06
N VAL A 211 10.25 2.69 -1.10
CA VAL A 211 11.35 3.26 -0.30
C VAL A 211 11.38 2.56 1.06
N GLY A 212 12.52 2.04 1.46
CA GLY A 212 12.71 1.43 2.79
C GLY A 212 13.64 2.28 3.64
N VAL A 213 13.30 2.49 4.93
CA VAL A 213 14.16 3.20 5.89
C VAL A 213 14.14 2.53 7.26
N GLU A 214 15.14 2.80 8.10
CA GLU A 214 15.18 2.39 9.50
C GLU A 214 14.08 3.10 10.31
N ALA A 215 13.12 2.34 10.86
CA ALA A 215 11.98 2.90 11.59
C ALA A 215 12.41 3.73 12.80
N LYS A 216 13.33 3.23 13.61
CA LYS A 216 13.86 3.93 14.79
C LYS A 216 14.51 5.26 14.41
N ALA A 217 15.31 5.27 13.35
CA ALA A 217 16.03 6.47 12.92
C ALA A 217 15.10 7.59 12.48
N LEU A 218 13.90 7.30 11.95
CA LEU A 218 12.92 8.32 11.60
C LEU A 218 12.53 9.21 12.79
N PHE A 219 12.35 8.62 13.99
CA PHE A 219 11.79 9.30 15.15
C PHE A 219 12.84 9.68 16.21
N GLU A 220 13.96 8.95 16.28
CA GLU A 220 14.95 9.12 17.33
C GLU A 220 16.27 9.72 16.81
N GLY A 221 16.37 9.96 15.52
CA GLY A 221 17.59 10.44 14.88
C GLY A 221 18.53 9.32 14.45
N GLY A 222 19.60 9.67 13.77
CA GLY A 222 20.56 8.73 13.18
C GLY A 222 20.39 8.57 11.67
N ASP A 223 21.09 7.59 11.11
CA ASP A 223 21.08 7.29 9.68
C ASP A 223 19.81 6.51 9.29
N LEU A 224 19.04 7.04 8.37
CA LEU A 224 17.82 6.40 7.85
C LEU A 224 18.11 5.17 6.99
N ARG A 225 19.32 4.99 6.47
CA ARG A 225 19.74 3.93 5.54
C ARG A 225 18.69 3.72 4.45
N PRO A 226 18.41 4.74 3.65
CA PRO A 226 17.37 4.64 2.65
C PRO A 226 17.72 3.61 1.58
N SER A 227 16.75 2.82 1.19
CA SER A 227 16.84 1.88 0.07
C SER A 227 15.70 2.13 -0.90
N LEU A 228 15.95 1.91 -2.18
CA LEU A 228 14.95 2.02 -3.23
C LEU A 228 14.78 0.68 -3.94
N THR A 229 13.56 0.20 -4.01
CA THR A 229 13.20 -0.99 -4.79
C THR A 229 12.33 -0.56 -5.95
N LYS A 230 12.80 -0.85 -7.17
CA LYS A 230 12.08 -0.59 -8.41
C LYS A 230 11.28 -1.82 -8.80
N ILE A 231 9.98 -1.67 -9.03
CA ILE A 231 9.04 -2.76 -9.28
C ILE A 231 8.30 -2.50 -10.59
N HIS A 232 8.41 -3.42 -11.54
CA HIS A 232 7.66 -3.31 -12.80
C HIS A 232 6.22 -3.77 -12.60
N LEU A 233 5.28 -2.82 -12.60
CA LEU A 233 3.84 -3.07 -12.45
C LEU A 233 3.08 -2.94 -13.78
N GLY A 234 3.71 -2.40 -14.81
CA GLY A 234 3.08 -2.00 -16.06
C GLY A 234 2.73 -0.52 -16.09
N ALA A 235 2.37 -0.01 -17.26
CA ALA A 235 2.00 1.39 -17.45
C ALA A 235 0.74 1.74 -16.63
N ASP A 236 0.70 2.97 -16.13
CA ASP A 236 -0.44 3.54 -15.40
C ASP A 236 -0.88 2.76 -14.16
N ARG A 237 0.02 1.94 -13.57
CA ARG A 237 -0.22 1.20 -12.34
C ARG A 237 0.70 1.68 -11.22
N GLY A 238 0.16 1.79 -10.00
CA GLY A 238 0.87 2.17 -8.78
C GLY A 238 0.42 1.35 -7.59
N PHE A 239 1.14 1.48 -6.50
CA PHE A 239 0.73 0.87 -5.24
C PHE A 239 -0.42 1.67 -4.63
N ARG A 240 -1.36 0.93 -4.03
CA ARG A 240 -2.49 1.49 -3.28
C ARG A 240 -2.39 1.14 -1.80
N ASP A 241 -1.71 0.06 -1.46
CA ASP A 241 -1.34 -0.29 -0.09
C ASP A 241 -0.25 -1.36 -0.08
N LEU A 242 0.34 -1.57 1.10
CA LEU A 242 1.38 -2.56 1.36
C LEU A 242 1.17 -3.18 2.74
N ALA A 243 1.13 -4.49 2.81
CA ALA A 243 1.00 -5.23 4.06
C ALA A 243 2.05 -6.36 4.16
N ILE A 244 2.33 -6.82 5.37
CA ILE A 244 3.18 -8.00 5.59
C ILE A 244 2.31 -9.22 5.87
N ALA A 245 2.60 -10.31 5.17
CA ALA A 245 1.93 -11.60 5.34
C ALA A 245 2.98 -12.71 5.31
N ASP A 246 3.10 -13.47 6.40
CA ASP A 246 4.05 -14.59 6.53
C ASP A 246 5.52 -14.22 6.18
N GLY A 247 5.93 -13.01 6.60
CA GLY A 247 7.28 -12.49 6.39
C GLY A 247 7.58 -11.92 5.00
N ASP A 248 6.68 -12.07 4.04
CA ASP A 248 6.76 -11.43 2.73
C ASP A 248 5.76 -10.26 2.60
N ALA A 249 5.97 -9.39 1.62
CA ALA A 249 5.06 -8.27 1.40
C ALA A 249 3.97 -8.64 0.39
N LEU A 250 2.74 -8.25 0.73
CA LEU A 250 1.59 -8.22 -0.17
C LEU A 250 1.28 -6.76 -0.50
N ALA A 251 1.04 -6.46 -1.76
CA ALA A 251 0.65 -5.12 -2.17
C ALA A 251 -0.71 -5.14 -2.88
N LEU A 252 -1.51 -4.15 -2.57
CA LEU A 252 -2.65 -3.75 -3.38
C LEU A 252 -2.12 -2.83 -4.48
N VAL A 253 -2.42 -3.16 -5.73
CA VAL A 253 -2.00 -2.41 -6.91
C VAL A 253 -3.23 -1.97 -7.69
N GLY A 254 -3.22 -0.73 -8.13
CA GLY A 254 -4.31 -0.15 -8.90
C GLY A 254 -3.82 0.93 -9.87
N PRO A 255 -4.69 1.81 -10.36
CA PRO A 255 -4.30 2.92 -11.20
C PRO A 255 -3.35 3.88 -10.48
N SER A 256 -2.30 4.32 -11.16
CA SER A 256 -1.39 5.38 -10.66
C SER A 256 -2.00 6.77 -10.76
N ASP A 257 -3.10 6.93 -11.52
CA ASP A 257 -3.86 8.17 -11.67
C ASP A 257 -5.25 8.00 -11.02
N SER A 258 -5.68 8.98 -10.25
CA SER A 258 -6.98 9.00 -9.56
C SER A 258 -8.19 9.09 -10.51
N GLY A 259 -7.99 9.50 -11.75
CA GLY A 259 -9.04 9.64 -12.78
C GLY A 259 -9.28 8.38 -13.62
N SER A 260 -8.36 7.43 -13.64
CA SER A 260 -8.47 6.26 -14.48
C SER A 260 -9.35 5.16 -13.87
N ALA A 261 -10.27 4.62 -14.68
CA ALA A 261 -10.96 3.37 -14.35
C ALA A 261 -9.98 2.21 -14.64
N GLY A 262 -9.34 1.69 -13.60
CA GLY A 262 -8.38 0.59 -13.75
C GLY A 262 -8.76 -0.64 -12.94
N GLU A 263 -8.05 -1.72 -13.19
CA GLU A 263 -8.15 -2.96 -12.42
C GLU A 263 -7.32 -2.86 -11.15
N PHE A 264 -7.82 -3.43 -10.07
CA PHE A 264 -7.08 -3.61 -8.83
C PHE A 264 -6.61 -5.06 -8.74
N SER A 265 -5.40 -5.25 -8.24
CA SER A 265 -4.80 -6.58 -8.09
C SER A 265 -4.11 -6.71 -6.74
N ILE A 266 -4.02 -7.95 -6.27
CA ILE A 266 -3.11 -8.32 -5.17
C ILE A 266 -1.87 -8.92 -5.78
N VAL A 267 -0.71 -8.40 -5.39
CA VAL A 267 0.59 -8.91 -5.80
C VAL A 267 1.42 -9.30 -4.57
N GLU A 268 2.19 -10.38 -4.70
CA GLU A 268 3.18 -10.78 -3.71
C GLU A 268 4.55 -10.24 -4.16
N LEU A 269 5.34 -9.76 -3.21
CA LEU A 269 6.67 -9.18 -3.40
C LEU A 269 7.71 -9.94 -2.57
N PRO A 270 8.03 -11.20 -2.93
CA PRO A 270 8.97 -12.02 -2.18
C PRO A 270 10.34 -11.35 -2.11
N GLY A 271 10.95 -11.38 -0.93
CA GLY A 271 12.28 -10.85 -0.72
C GLY A 271 12.35 -9.35 -0.37
N LEU A 272 11.27 -8.59 -0.49
CA LEU A 272 11.25 -7.15 -0.17
C LEU A 272 11.76 -6.88 1.25
N THR A 273 11.24 -7.59 2.24
CA THR A 273 11.59 -7.40 3.65
C THR A 273 13.00 -7.91 4.00
N LYS A 274 13.59 -8.69 3.13
CA LYS A 274 14.92 -9.32 3.30
C LYS A 274 16.02 -8.56 2.54
N GLY A 275 15.68 -7.49 1.82
CA GLY A 275 16.62 -6.74 0.98
C GLY A 275 17.16 -7.55 -0.22
N ALA A 276 16.44 -8.60 -0.62
CA ALA A 276 16.77 -9.41 -1.77
C ALA A 276 16.15 -8.87 -3.05
N SER A 277 16.54 -9.41 -4.21
CA SER A 277 15.88 -9.09 -5.47
C SER A 277 14.40 -9.46 -5.41
N VAL A 278 13.53 -8.50 -5.69
CA VAL A 278 12.08 -8.68 -5.63
C VAL A 278 11.55 -9.13 -6.99
N GLN A 279 10.82 -10.22 -6.99
CA GLN A 279 10.05 -10.68 -8.15
C GLN A 279 8.56 -10.46 -7.88
N VAL A 280 7.89 -9.78 -8.80
CA VAL A 280 6.45 -9.53 -8.69
C VAL A 280 5.68 -10.80 -9.07
N LYS A 281 4.76 -11.22 -8.19
CA LYS A 281 3.80 -12.27 -8.52
C LYS A 281 2.39 -11.69 -8.41
N GLU A 282 1.71 -11.48 -9.52
CA GLU A 282 0.30 -11.11 -9.50
C GLU A 282 -0.52 -12.34 -9.11
N LEU A 283 -1.13 -12.29 -7.93
CA LEU A 283 -1.88 -13.42 -7.35
C LEU A 283 -3.32 -13.45 -7.85
N ALA A 284 -3.97 -12.28 -7.90
CA ALA A 284 -5.35 -12.16 -8.31
C ALA A 284 -5.69 -10.73 -8.74
N LYS A 285 -6.70 -10.60 -9.61
CA LYS A 285 -7.40 -9.34 -9.88
C LYS A 285 -8.68 -9.29 -9.08
N LEU A 286 -8.97 -8.16 -8.43
CA LEU A 286 -10.16 -8.00 -7.61
C LEU A 286 -11.40 -7.76 -8.50
N ASP A 287 -12.39 -8.62 -8.41
CA ASP A 287 -13.66 -8.44 -9.11
C ASP A 287 -14.69 -7.75 -8.21
N LEU A 288 -14.87 -6.46 -8.42
CA LEU A 288 -15.83 -5.61 -7.71
C LEU A 288 -17.13 -5.40 -8.50
N SER A 289 -17.29 -6.06 -9.64
CA SER A 289 -18.41 -5.81 -10.59
C SER A 289 -19.78 -6.07 -9.99
N ALA A 290 -19.89 -7.03 -9.07
CA ALA A 290 -21.14 -7.38 -8.39
C ALA A 290 -21.43 -6.52 -7.15
N VAL A 291 -20.45 -5.76 -6.64
CA VAL A 291 -20.65 -4.90 -5.45
C VAL A 291 -21.42 -3.64 -5.84
N ARG A 292 -22.50 -3.37 -5.13
CA ARG A 292 -23.35 -2.20 -5.36
C ARG A 292 -23.38 -1.33 -4.11
N LEU A 293 -22.88 -0.11 -4.23
CA LEU A 293 -23.00 0.87 -3.17
C LEU A 293 -24.34 1.63 -3.31
N LYS A 294 -24.95 1.98 -2.17
CA LYS A 294 -26.20 2.74 -2.13
C LYS A 294 -26.11 4.11 -2.81
N ASN A 295 -24.91 4.71 -2.81
CA ASN A 295 -24.63 6.00 -3.44
C ASN A 295 -24.30 5.91 -4.95
N GLY A 296 -24.27 4.69 -5.54
CA GLY A 296 -23.92 4.45 -6.94
C GLY A 296 -22.44 4.69 -7.29
N LYS A 297 -21.61 5.05 -6.33
CA LYS A 297 -20.17 5.21 -6.56
C LYS A 297 -19.49 3.86 -6.83
N ARG A 298 -18.36 3.89 -7.51
CA ARG A 298 -17.45 2.73 -7.62
C ARG A 298 -16.52 2.69 -6.43
N LEU A 299 -16.26 1.49 -5.93
CA LEU A 299 -15.24 1.27 -4.92
C LEU A 299 -13.85 1.48 -5.52
N LYS A 300 -13.01 2.13 -4.73
CA LYS A 300 -11.59 2.24 -4.99
C LYS A 300 -10.86 1.59 -3.80
N PRO A 301 -10.40 0.34 -3.94
CA PRO A 301 -9.56 -0.30 -2.94
C PRO A 301 -8.35 0.56 -2.56
N GLU A 302 -8.22 0.84 -1.26
CA GLU A 302 -7.16 1.72 -0.71
C GLU A 302 -6.35 1.02 0.39
N ALA A 303 -6.93 0.06 1.12
CA ALA A 303 -6.21 -0.65 2.16
C ALA A 303 -6.39 -2.17 2.04
N VAL A 304 -5.34 -2.93 2.34
CA VAL A 304 -5.33 -4.39 2.37
C VAL A 304 -4.74 -4.89 3.68
N THR A 305 -5.48 -5.74 4.40
CA THR A 305 -5.02 -6.29 5.68
C THR A 305 -5.19 -7.82 5.68
N PRO A 306 -4.10 -8.57 5.88
CA PRO A 306 -4.18 -10.02 6.07
C PRO A 306 -4.95 -10.37 7.35
N LEU A 307 -5.99 -11.22 7.23
CA LEU A 307 -6.78 -11.72 8.35
C LEU A 307 -6.40 -13.14 8.75
N ASP A 308 -6.15 -13.99 7.74
CA ASP A 308 -5.81 -15.39 7.91
C ASP A 308 -4.92 -15.83 6.76
N ILE A 309 -3.87 -16.58 7.10
CA ILE A 309 -2.88 -17.09 6.16
C ILE A 309 -2.84 -18.60 6.30
N LYS A 310 -3.23 -19.31 5.24
CA LYS A 310 -3.20 -20.76 5.17
C LYS A 310 -2.42 -21.24 3.97
N PRO A 311 -1.95 -22.48 3.96
CA PRO A 311 -1.43 -23.08 2.75
C PRO A 311 -2.43 -22.93 1.60
N GLY A 312 -1.97 -22.38 0.48
CA GLY A 312 -2.79 -22.14 -0.72
C GLY A 312 -3.71 -20.92 -0.69
N ARG A 313 -3.79 -20.13 0.42
CA ARG A 313 -4.74 -19.03 0.51
C ARG A 313 -4.31 -17.91 1.47
N TYR A 314 -4.50 -16.69 1.02
CA TYR A 314 -4.61 -15.51 1.87
C TYR A 314 -6.08 -15.10 2.02
N ARG A 315 -6.56 -14.87 3.23
CA ARG A 315 -7.85 -14.22 3.48
C ARG A 315 -7.59 -12.77 3.84
N LEU A 316 -8.00 -11.85 2.99
CA LEU A 316 -7.66 -10.43 3.06
C LEU A 316 -8.91 -9.59 3.27
N LEU A 317 -8.84 -8.64 4.21
CA LEU A 317 -9.77 -7.53 4.32
C LEU A 317 -9.30 -6.40 3.39
N VAL A 318 -10.18 -5.88 2.57
CA VAL A 318 -9.95 -4.73 1.70
C VAL A 318 -10.92 -3.63 2.09
N LEU A 319 -10.38 -2.43 2.38
CA LEU A 319 -11.15 -1.21 2.54
C LEU A 319 -11.06 -0.36 1.27
N SER A 320 -12.07 0.48 1.05
CA SER A 320 -12.17 1.25 -0.19
C SER A 320 -12.62 2.69 0.06
N ASP A 321 -12.02 3.65 -0.63
CA ASP A 321 -12.57 4.99 -0.77
C ASP A 321 -13.89 4.96 -1.55
N GLY A 322 -14.76 5.93 -1.26
CA GLY A 322 -16.08 6.09 -1.87
C GLY A 322 -17.17 5.21 -1.29
N GLY A 323 -16.83 4.25 -0.41
CA GLY A 323 -17.76 3.41 0.31
C GLY A 323 -18.06 3.94 1.72
N GLU A 324 -19.32 3.81 2.16
CA GLU A 324 -19.68 4.12 3.55
C GLU A 324 -18.83 3.27 4.50
N ASN A 325 -18.12 3.93 5.43
CA ASN A 325 -17.17 3.32 6.37
C ASN A 325 -16.14 2.39 5.69
N GLY A 326 -15.62 2.80 4.54
CA GLY A 326 -14.60 2.04 3.81
C GLY A 326 -15.11 0.78 3.11
N ALA A 327 -16.43 0.49 3.17
CA ALA A 327 -17.06 -0.70 2.56
C ALA A 327 -16.21 -1.98 2.70
N PRO A 328 -15.97 -2.50 3.93
CA PRO A 328 -15.04 -3.60 4.15
C PRO A 328 -15.46 -4.88 3.44
N LEU A 329 -14.62 -5.40 2.56
CA LEU A 329 -14.84 -6.63 1.78
C LEU A 329 -13.76 -7.66 2.06
N ILE A 330 -14.13 -8.93 2.01
CA ILE A 330 -13.20 -10.05 2.22
C ILE A 330 -12.93 -10.77 0.92
N PHE A 331 -11.66 -11.01 0.65
CA PHE A 331 -11.20 -11.77 -0.51
C PHE A 331 -10.37 -12.97 -0.09
N ASN A 332 -10.63 -14.12 -0.74
CA ASN A 332 -9.79 -15.30 -0.65
C ASN A 332 -8.84 -15.32 -1.86
N ILE A 333 -7.62 -14.89 -1.66
CA ILE A 333 -6.63 -14.78 -2.72
C ILE A 333 -5.79 -16.07 -2.78
N PRO A 334 -5.63 -16.70 -3.96
CA PRO A 334 -4.77 -17.86 -4.10
C PRO A 334 -3.33 -17.55 -3.68
N ARG A 335 -2.72 -18.47 -2.97
CA ARG A 335 -1.30 -18.43 -2.62
C ARG A 335 -0.61 -19.60 -3.30
N ALA A 336 0.49 -19.37 -3.98
CA ALA A 336 1.29 -20.46 -4.51
C ALA A 336 1.76 -21.37 -3.35
N PRO A 337 1.79 -22.69 -3.54
CA PRO A 337 2.24 -23.64 -2.54
C PRO A 337 3.71 -23.45 -2.17
#